data_960ecb64d882fc7593b251cf36171655
#
_entry.id   960ecb64d882fc7593b251cf36171655
#
_cell.length_a   1.000
_cell.length_b   1.000
_cell.length_c   1.000
_cell.angle_alpha   90.00
_cell.angle_beta   90.00
_cell.angle_gamma   90.00
#
_symmetry.space_group_name_H-M   'P 1'
#
loop_
_entity.id
_entity.type
_entity.pdbx_description
1 polymer ?
#
loop_
_entity_poly.entity_id
_entity_poly.type
_entity_poly.pdbx_seq_one_letter_code
_entity_poly.pdbx_strand_id
1 'polypeptide(L)'
;MYQPEKLKARRKELKMTQKDIADQLGITYQAYSAWERGIKQPSRDKVKLLEQILNAPKGYFTEVEIVRLYNSLSDEAKDQALSYVRKLVQKEQCKNVVSISEKLYEYHVYEKMSAGIGSSVYNDQNYDTVYFHEELTHDFASWISGDSMEPKYQNGSVALIRETGFDYDGAVYAVVCNSRTYIKRVYREEHGLRLVSINPNYKDIFLSYDEDPRIVGIIVGNFVPIKL
;
A
#
# COMPACT_ATOMS: atom_id res chain seq x y z
N MET A 1 -7.68 15.11 -30.92
CA MET A 1 -8.01 15.97 -32.10
C MET A 1 -8.36 17.36 -31.58
N TYR A 2 -7.98 18.44 -32.29
CA TYR A 2 -8.35 19.82 -31.93
C TYR A 2 -9.86 20.05 -32.03
N GLN A 3 -10.43 20.78 -31.07
CA GLN A 3 -11.87 21.01 -30.94
C GLN A 3 -12.20 22.52 -31.08
N PRO A 4 -12.47 23.00 -32.29
CA PRO A 4 -12.73 24.43 -32.61
C PRO A 4 -13.98 24.97 -31.87
N GLU A 5 -14.97 24.11 -31.63
CA GLU A 5 -16.20 24.47 -30.97
C GLU A 5 -15.99 24.82 -29.50
N LYS A 6 -15.10 24.08 -28.81
CA LYS A 6 -14.71 24.39 -27.44
C LYS A 6 -13.96 25.72 -27.35
N LEU A 7 -13.09 26.01 -28.33
CA LEU A 7 -12.39 27.30 -28.38
C LEU A 7 -13.38 28.45 -28.48
N LYS A 8 -14.32 28.36 -29.40
CA LYS A 8 -15.36 29.38 -29.61
C LYS A 8 -16.28 29.52 -28.38
N ALA A 9 -16.70 28.43 -27.77
CA ALA A 9 -17.52 28.40 -26.58
C ALA A 9 -16.83 29.12 -25.40
N ARG A 10 -15.58 28.73 -25.11
CA ARG A 10 -14.82 29.29 -23.98
C ARG A 10 -14.53 30.77 -24.13
N ARG A 11 -14.19 31.23 -25.34
CA ARG A 11 -14.05 32.66 -25.63
C ARG A 11 -15.35 33.45 -25.33
N LYS A 12 -16.49 32.94 -25.81
CA LYS A 12 -17.78 33.59 -25.58
C LYS A 12 -18.15 33.64 -24.10
N GLU A 13 -17.88 32.57 -23.36
CA GLU A 13 -18.12 32.49 -21.91
C GLU A 13 -17.35 33.60 -21.16
N LEU A 14 -16.12 33.87 -21.58
CA LEU A 14 -15.28 34.95 -21.05
C LEU A 14 -15.59 36.34 -21.65
N LYS A 15 -16.62 36.45 -22.51
CA LYS A 15 -17.01 37.67 -23.19
C LYS A 15 -15.90 38.37 -23.97
N MET A 16 -14.90 37.63 -24.45
CA MET A 16 -13.78 38.15 -25.25
C MET A 16 -14.14 38.17 -26.72
N THR A 17 -13.58 39.15 -27.45
CA THR A 17 -13.67 39.16 -28.91
C THR A 17 -12.60 38.29 -29.56
N GLN A 18 -12.79 37.88 -30.81
CA GLN A 18 -11.76 37.15 -31.55
C GLN A 18 -10.48 38.00 -31.71
N LYS A 19 -10.67 39.33 -31.81
CA LYS A 19 -9.54 40.27 -31.93
C LYS A 19 -8.70 40.31 -30.66
N ASP A 20 -9.33 40.38 -29.51
CA ASP A 20 -8.64 40.44 -28.22
C ASP A 20 -7.69 39.25 -28.02
N ILE A 21 -8.15 38.06 -28.43
CA ILE A 21 -7.33 36.85 -28.29
C ILE A 21 -6.24 36.79 -29.37
N ALA A 22 -6.56 37.23 -30.59
CA ALA A 22 -5.58 37.31 -31.66
C ALA A 22 -4.43 38.25 -31.31
N ASP A 23 -4.73 39.43 -30.74
CA ASP A 23 -3.76 40.43 -30.31
C ASP A 23 -2.88 39.87 -29.17
N GLN A 24 -3.45 39.19 -28.18
CA GLN A 24 -2.70 38.56 -27.08
C GLN A 24 -1.80 37.40 -27.55
N LEU A 25 -2.20 36.69 -28.62
CA LEU A 25 -1.41 35.63 -29.21
C LEU A 25 -0.34 36.12 -30.20
N GLY A 26 -0.36 37.41 -30.56
CA GLY A 26 0.50 37.97 -31.60
C GLY A 26 0.22 37.38 -32.98
N ILE A 27 -1.05 37.16 -33.32
CA ILE A 27 -1.47 36.61 -34.63
C ILE A 27 -2.56 37.48 -35.26
N THR A 28 -2.83 37.27 -36.54
CA THR A 28 -3.91 38.00 -37.21
C THR A 28 -5.29 37.48 -36.80
N TYR A 29 -6.27 38.38 -36.82
CA TYR A 29 -7.68 38.03 -36.64
C TYR A 29 -8.12 36.88 -37.56
N GLN A 30 -7.71 36.91 -38.83
CA GLN A 30 -8.04 35.88 -39.82
C GLN A 30 -7.48 34.50 -39.43
N ALA A 31 -6.28 34.44 -38.87
CA ALA A 31 -5.68 33.21 -38.40
C ALA A 31 -6.47 32.62 -37.22
N TYR A 32 -6.81 33.46 -36.21
CA TYR A 32 -7.61 33.02 -35.08
C TYR A 32 -9.02 32.56 -35.52
N SER A 33 -9.68 33.36 -36.39
CA SER A 33 -11.00 33.02 -36.91
C SER A 33 -11.00 31.69 -37.71
N ALA A 34 -9.91 31.38 -38.40
CA ALA A 34 -9.75 30.09 -39.09
C ALA A 34 -9.67 28.93 -38.12
N TRP A 35 -9.09 29.13 -36.91
CA TRP A 35 -9.07 28.12 -35.87
C TRP A 35 -10.47 27.86 -35.28
N GLU A 36 -11.26 28.87 -34.96
CA GLU A 36 -12.63 28.70 -34.49
C GLU A 36 -13.58 28.06 -35.52
N ARG A 37 -13.28 28.21 -36.83
CA ARG A 37 -14.05 27.57 -37.90
C ARG A 37 -13.55 26.17 -38.24
N GLY A 38 -12.47 25.70 -37.58
CA GLY A 38 -11.90 24.38 -37.88
C GLY A 38 -11.16 24.28 -39.22
N ILE A 39 -10.97 25.41 -39.95
CA ILE A 39 -10.27 25.43 -41.26
C ILE A 39 -8.79 25.20 -41.09
N LYS A 40 -8.21 25.68 -39.99
CA LYS A 40 -6.81 25.46 -39.58
C LYS A 40 -6.74 25.09 -38.12
N GLN A 41 -5.67 24.41 -37.76
CA GLN A 41 -5.41 24.07 -36.33
C GLN A 41 -4.25 24.92 -35.80
N PRO A 42 -4.32 25.39 -34.56
CA PRO A 42 -3.19 26.01 -33.89
C PRO A 42 -2.05 25.00 -33.68
N SER A 43 -0.81 25.47 -33.64
CA SER A 43 0.34 24.67 -33.22
C SER A 43 0.20 24.28 -31.75
N ARG A 44 0.92 23.23 -31.31
CA ARG A 44 0.91 22.78 -29.93
C ARG A 44 1.24 23.91 -28.93
N ASP A 45 2.18 24.77 -29.28
CA ASP A 45 2.57 25.90 -28.42
C ASP A 45 1.49 26.98 -28.37
N LYS A 46 0.82 27.24 -29.48
CA LYS A 46 -0.32 28.16 -29.51
C LYS A 46 -1.52 27.60 -28.75
N VAL A 47 -1.74 26.27 -28.73
CA VAL A 47 -2.78 25.64 -27.88
C VAL A 47 -2.49 25.88 -26.39
N LYS A 48 -1.23 25.73 -25.94
CA LYS A 48 -0.84 26.00 -24.56
C LYS A 48 -1.09 27.48 -24.16
N LEU A 49 -0.76 28.41 -25.05
CA LEU A 49 -1.02 29.82 -24.82
C LEU A 49 -2.53 30.12 -24.80
N LEU A 50 -3.34 29.50 -25.66
CA LEU A 50 -4.79 29.60 -25.63
C LEU A 50 -5.37 29.10 -24.30
N GLU A 51 -4.87 27.98 -23.78
CA GLU A 51 -5.28 27.44 -22.49
C GLU A 51 -4.98 28.42 -21.35
N GLN A 52 -3.84 29.10 -21.38
CA GLN A 52 -3.50 30.14 -20.40
C GLN A 52 -4.39 31.38 -20.52
N ILE A 53 -4.51 31.96 -21.74
CA ILE A 53 -5.29 33.18 -22.01
C ILE A 53 -6.77 32.98 -21.65
N LEU A 54 -7.31 31.83 -21.97
CA LEU A 54 -8.71 31.49 -21.75
C LEU A 54 -8.97 30.81 -20.41
N ASN A 55 -7.97 30.76 -19.51
CA ASN A 55 -8.06 30.12 -18.22
C ASN A 55 -8.72 28.73 -18.32
N ALA A 56 -8.23 27.92 -19.25
CA ALA A 56 -8.71 26.57 -19.50
C ALA A 56 -7.69 25.51 -19.04
N PRO A 57 -8.13 24.38 -18.52
CA PRO A 57 -7.21 23.33 -18.10
C PRO A 57 -6.42 22.75 -19.30
N LYS A 58 -5.24 22.22 -19.02
CA LYS A 58 -4.38 21.61 -20.04
C LYS A 58 -5.13 20.51 -20.81
N GLY A 59 -5.08 20.57 -22.14
CA GLY A 59 -5.76 19.62 -23.00
C GLY A 59 -7.24 19.97 -23.30
N TYR A 60 -7.75 21.08 -22.79
CA TYR A 60 -9.16 21.47 -22.95
C TYR A 60 -9.60 21.60 -24.42
N PHE A 61 -8.75 22.17 -25.29
CA PHE A 61 -9.03 22.37 -26.70
C PHE A 61 -8.62 21.18 -27.59
N THR A 62 -8.11 20.11 -26.99
CA THR A 62 -7.71 18.92 -27.72
C THR A 62 -8.36 17.70 -27.09
N GLU A 63 -8.95 16.86 -27.92
CA GLU A 63 -9.39 15.55 -27.47
C GLU A 63 -8.16 14.69 -27.23
N VAL A 64 -7.93 14.27 -25.99
CA VAL A 64 -6.85 13.38 -25.64
C VAL A 64 -7.17 12.00 -26.20
N GLU A 65 -6.22 11.38 -26.86
CA GLU A 65 -6.39 10.07 -27.54
C GLU A 65 -6.99 9.00 -26.60
N ILE A 66 -6.60 9.03 -25.34
CA ILE A 66 -7.12 8.10 -24.31
C ILE A 66 -8.65 8.25 -24.13
N VAL A 67 -9.19 9.46 -24.19
CA VAL A 67 -10.65 9.70 -24.06
C VAL A 67 -11.38 9.10 -25.26
N ARG A 68 -10.84 9.24 -26.45
CA ARG A 68 -11.41 8.65 -27.67
C ARG A 68 -11.38 7.12 -27.58
N LEU A 69 -10.24 6.55 -27.20
CA LEU A 69 -10.09 5.11 -27.03
C LEU A 69 -11.03 4.58 -25.94
N TYR A 70 -11.11 5.26 -24.80
CA TYR A 70 -12.01 4.91 -23.72
C TYR A 70 -13.49 4.90 -24.17
N ASN A 71 -13.93 5.93 -24.92
CA ASN A 71 -15.29 6.03 -25.42
C ASN A 71 -15.65 4.96 -26.46
N SER A 72 -14.67 4.36 -27.13
CA SER A 72 -14.88 3.26 -28.08
C SER A 72 -14.95 1.86 -27.45
N LEU A 73 -14.72 1.75 -26.14
CA LEU A 73 -14.78 0.48 -25.40
C LEU A 73 -16.23 0.10 -25.07
N SER A 74 -16.48 -1.21 -24.88
CA SER A 74 -17.70 -1.71 -24.24
C SER A 74 -17.74 -1.27 -22.77
N ASP A 75 -18.91 -1.32 -22.13
CA ASP A 75 -19.06 -0.87 -20.75
C ASP A 75 -18.23 -1.70 -19.77
N GLU A 76 -18.13 -3.01 -19.97
CA GLU A 76 -17.26 -3.89 -19.18
C GLU A 76 -15.77 -3.54 -19.35
N ALA A 77 -15.35 -3.24 -20.57
CA ALA A 77 -13.97 -2.83 -20.84
C ALA A 77 -13.64 -1.43 -20.31
N LYS A 78 -14.63 -0.52 -20.24
CA LYS A 78 -14.48 0.78 -19.57
C LYS A 78 -14.20 0.65 -18.09
N ASP A 79 -14.91 -0.25 -17.39
CA ASP A 79 -14.69 -0.49 -15.96
C ASP A 79 -13.31 -1.08 -15.69
N GLN A 80 -12.84 -2.00 -16.54
CA GLN A 80 -11.49 -2.53 -16.46
C GLN A 80 -10.43 -1.44 -16.69
N ALA A 81 -10.61 -0.59 -17.71
CA ALA A 81 -9.72 0.53 -18.00
C ALA A 81 -9.65 1.53 -16.84
N LEU A 82 -10.80 1.89 -16.24
CA LEU A 82 -10.86 2.76 -15.07
C LEU A 82 -10.15 2.15 -13.85
N SER A 83 -10.37 0.85 -13.61
CA SER A 83 -9.69 0.14 -12.54
C SER A 83 -8.17 0.17 -12.71
N TYR A 84 -7.70 -0.06 -13.92
CA TYR A 84 -6.27 -0.01 -14.24
C TYR A 84 -5.67 1.39 -14.05
N VAL A 85 -6.36 2.44 -14.56
CA VAL A 85 -5.91 3.83 -14.40
C VAL A 85 -5.88 4.23 -12.93
N ARG A 86 -6.90 3.85 -12.13
CA ARG A 86 -6.90 4.11 -10.68
C ARG A 86 -5.69 3.48 -9.97
N LYS A 87 -5.34 2.23 -10.30
CA LYS A 87 -4.14 1.55 -9.77
C LYS A 87 -2.85 2.28 -10.15
N LEU A 88 -2.75 2.77 -11.40
CA LEU A 88 -1.58 3.55 -11.83
C LEU A 88 -1.46 4.87 -11.08
N VAL A 89 -2.56 5.63 -10.94
CA VAL A 89 -2.59 6.90 -10.20
C VAL A 89 -2.19 6.67 -8.74
N GLN A 90 -2.73 5.64 -8.11
CA GLN A 90 -2.38 5.28 -6.74
C GLN A 90 -0.90 4.92 -6.59
N LYS A 91 -0.35 4.15 -7.54
CA LYS A 91 1.07 3.81 -7.58
C LYS A 91 1.97 5.04 -7.78
N GLU A 92 1.54 6.01 -8.59
CA GLU A 92 2.27 7.26 -8.81
C GLU A 92 2.19 8.20 -7.60
N GLN A 93 1.05 8.28 -6.93
CA GLN A 93 0.89 9.04 -5.69
C GLN A 93 1.79 8.48 -4.59
N CYS A 94 1.94 7.16 -4.50
CA CYS A 94 2.90 6.53 -3.59
C CYS A 94 4.37 6.81 -3.96
N LYS A 95 4.68 7.07 -5.24
CA LYS A 95 6.03 7.47 -5.68
C LYS A 95 6.34 8.95 -5.42
N ASN A 96 5.32 9.80 -5.43
CA ASN A 96 5.45 11.24 -5.17
C ASN A 96 5.33 11.61 -3.67
N VAL A 97 5.21 10.65 -2.78
CA VAL A 97 5.58 10.87 -1.39
C VAL A 97 7.06 11.19 -1.42
N VAL A 98 7.39 12.48 -1.31
CA VAL A 98 8.74 12.94 -0.97
C VAL A 98 9.19 12.02 0.15
N SER A 99 10.27 11.28 -0.08
CA SER A 99 10.88 10.52 0.99
C SER A 99 11.34 11.55 2.02
N ILE A 100 10.48 11.87 2.98
CA ILE A 100 10.95 12.09 4.32
C ILE A 100 11.72 10.81 4.53
N SER A 101 13.02 10.88 4.76
CA SER A 101 13.83 9.73 5.12
C SER A 101 13.24 9.19 6.41
N GLU A 102 12.15 8.41 6.31
CA GLU A 102 11.60 7.71 7.43
C GLU A 102 12.72 6.81 7.90
N LYS A 103 13.19 7.08 9.09
CA LYS A 103 14.22 6.26 9.72
C LYS A 103 13.63 4.85 9.80
N LEU A 104 14.14 3.98 8.96
CA LEU A 104 13.77 2.57 9.00
C LEU A 104 14.60 1.91 10.09
N TYR A 105 13.94 1.15 10.90
CA TYR A 105 14.55 0.35 11.95
C TYR A 105 14.68 -1.08 11.45
N GLU A 106 15.82 -1.67 11.69
CA GLU A 106 16.18 -3.02 11.29
C GLU A 106 15.73 -4.02 12.37
N TYR A 107 15.14 -5.13 11.92
CA TYR A 107 14.68 -6.23 12.77
C TYR A 107 15.28 -7.55 12.28
N HIS A 108 15.82 -8.33 13.20
CA HIS A 108 16.29 -9.69 12.95
C HIS A 108 15.17 -10.67 13.29
N VAL A 109 14.63 -11.33 12.27
CA VAL A 109 13.45 -12.20 12.40
C VAL A 109 13.85 -13.65 12.19
N TYR A 110 13.61 -14.49 13.18
CA TYR A 110 13.96 -15.89 13.17
C TYR A 110 12.84 -16.76 12.57
N GLU A 111 13.19 -17.71 11.69
CA GLU A 111 12.23 -18.65 11.11
C GLU A 111 11.71 -19.67 12.13
N LYS A 112 12.57 -20.12 13.03
CA LYS A 112 12.25 -21.13 14.05
C LYS A 112 12.87 -20.73 15.37
N MET A 113 12.04 -20.79 16.42
CA MET A 113 12.56 -20.71 17.78
C MET A 113 12.98 -22.10 18.21
N SER A 114 14.27 -22.29 18.50
CA SER A 114 14.73 -23.52 19.13
C SER A 114 14.51 -23.47 20.63
N ALA A 115 14.18 -24.59 21.25
CA ALA A 115 13.93 -24.72 22.68
C ALA A 115 15.21 -24.62 23.54
N GLY A 116 16.14 -23.75 23.19
CA GLY A 116 17.35 -23.49 23.96
C GLY A 116 17.02 -22.66 25.22
N ILE A 117 17.51 -23.09 26.37
CA ILE A 117 17.43 -22.34 27.63
C ILE A 117 18.47 -21.23 27.56
N GLY A 118 18.02 -19.96 27.73
CA GLY A 118 18.92 -18.81 27.85
C GLY A 118 19.75 -18.54 26.59
N SER A 119 20.78 -17.77 26.67
CA SER A 119 21.68 -17.24 25.63
C SER A 119 21.98 -18.07 24.37
N SER A 120 21.52 -19.31 24.26
CA SER A 120 21.73 -20.18 23.09
C SER A 120 20.74 -19.97 21.94
N VAL A 121 19.64 -19.25 22.15
CA VAL A 121 18.73 -18.84 21.06
C VAL A 121 19.41 -17.84 20.11
N TYR A 122 20.39 -17.11 20.61
CA TYR A 122 21.14 -16.09 19.89
C TYR A 122 22.28 -16.63 19.01
N ASN A 123 22.55 -17.93 19.06
CA ASN A 123 23.67 -18.51 18.29
C ASN A 123 23.26 -19.10 16.94
N ASP A 124 21.97 -19.09 16.62
CA ASP A 124 21.52 -19.50 15.28
C ASP A 124 21.65 -18.28 14.34
N GLN A 125 22.66 -18.30 13.49
CA GLN A 125 22.96 -17.23 12.51
C GLN A 125 21.92 -17.15 11.38
N ASN A 126 20.78 -17.81 11.51
CA ASN A 126 19.76 -17.91 10.47
C ASN A 126 18.56 -17.03 10.81
N TYR A 127 18.68 -15.76 10.49
CA TYR A 127 17.60 -14.79 10.59
C TYR A 127 17.44 -13.99 9.30
N ASP A 128 16.23 -13.55 9.02
CA ASP A 128 15.95 -12.59 7.96
C ASP A 128 16.04 -11.16 8.51
N THR A 129 16.68 -10.28 7.75
CA THR A 129 16.69 -8.85 8.06
C THR A 129 15.49 -8.19 7.39
N VAL A 130 14.64 -7.54 8.19
CA VAL A 130 13.47 -6.81 7.72
C VAL A 130 13.44 -5.40 8.31
N TYR A 131 12.61 -4.53 7.70
CA TYR A 131 12.56 -3.11 8.07
C TYR A 131 11.15 -2.69 8.42
N PHE A 132 11.05 -1.76 9.39
CA PHE A 132 9.80 -1.11 9.78
C PHE A 132 10.04 0.35 10.14
N HIS A 133 8.98 1.17 10.08
CA HIS A 133 9.10 2.62 10.29
C HIS A 133 9.08 3.07 11.76
N GLU A 134 8.81 2.16 12.69
CA GLU A 134 8.80 2.43 14.13
C GLU A 134 9.81 1.55 14.85
N GLU A 135 10.40 2.08 15.93
CA GLU A 135 11.25 1.32 16.84
C GLU A 135 10.39 0.71 17.94
N LEU A 136 10.20 -0.60 17.88
CA LEU A 136 9.34 -1.34 18.80
C LEU A 136 10.18 -2.17 19.78
N THR A 137 9.94 -2.01 21.07
CA THR A 137 10.67 -2.71 22.11
C THR A 137 10.31 -4.19 22.14
N HIS A 138 11.30 -5.06 22.02
CA HIS A 138 11.18 -6.51 22.05
C HIS A 138 12.52 -7.14 22.39
N ASP A 139 12.52 -8.41 22.77
CA ASP A 139 13.75 -9.17 23.00
C ASP A 139 14.14 -9.96 21.76
N PHE A 140 13.14 -10.51 21.04
CA PHE A 140 13.34 -11.17 19.75
C PHE A 140 12.09 -11.11 18.87
N ALA A 141 12.26 -11.40 17.57
CA ALA A 141 11.19 -11.38 16.59
C ALA A 141 11.14 -12.69 15.80
N SER A 142 9.94 -13.13 15.41
CA SER A 142 9.73 -14.34 14.63
C SER A 142 8.63 -14.16 13.61
N TRP A 143 8.74 -14.89 12.48
CA TRP A 143 7.71 -14.93 11.47
C TRP A 143 6.44 -15.60 12.00
N ILE A 144 5.29 -15.03 11.62
CA ILE A 144 3.99 -15.66 11.82
C ILE A 144 3.65 -16.46 10.57
N SER A 145 3.55 -17.79 10.73
CA SER A 145 3.21 -18.70 9.67
C SER A 145 1.79 -19.26 9.86
N GLY A 146 1.00 -19.21 8.80
CA GLY A 146 -0.41 -19.67 8.80
C GLY A 146 -1.39 -18.61 9.30
N ASP A 147 -2.67 -18.92 9.16
CA ASP A 147 -3.80 -18.02 9.39
C ASP A 147 -4.53 -18.27 10.71
N SER A 148 -4.02 -19.16 11.56
CA SER A 148 -4.67 -19.58 12.82
C SER A 148 -4.83 -18.45 13.84
N MET A 149 -4.07 -17.36 13.71
CA MET A 149 -4.10 -16.20 14.59
C MET A 149 -4.69 -14.96 13.91
N GLU A 150 -5.23 -15.10 12.70
CA GLU A 150 -5.98 -14.05 12.03
C GLU A 150 -7.33 -13.77 12.73
N PRO A 151 -7.87 -12.56 12.61
CA PRO A 151 -7.35 -11.43 11.83
C PRO A 151 -6.28 -10.59 12.53
N LYS A 152 -5.99 -10.82 13.81
CA LYS A 152 -5.10 -9.96 14.60
C LYS A 152 -3.64 -10.10 14.19
N TYR A 153 -3.20 -11.31 13.89
CA TYR A 153 -1.83 -11.63 13.49
C TYR A 153 -1.87 -12.29 12.12
N GLN A 154 -1.48 -11.54 11.10
CA GLN A 154 -1.57 -11.98 9.71
C GLN A 154 -0.44 -12.94 9.34
N ASN A 155 -0.73 -13.88 8.46
CA ASN A 155 0.29 -14.74 7.87
C ASN A 155 1.37 -13.91 7.15
N GLY A 156 2.64 -14.20 7.41
CA GLY A 156 3.78 -13.46 6.85
C GLY A 156 4.09 -12.12 7.53
N SER A 157 3.42 -11.79 8.64
CA SER A 157 3.82 -10.69 9.52
C SER A 157 4.86 -11.15 10.55
N VAL A 158 5.45 -10.20 11.23
CA VAL A 158 6.47 -10.40 12.26
C VAL A 158 5.83 -10.25 13.63
N ALA A 159 5.99 -11.24 14.51
CA ALA A 159 5.65 -11.17 15.92
C ALA A 159 6.84 -10.65 16.73
N LEU A 160 6.59 -9.67 17.58
CA LEU A 160 7.54 -9.15 18.55
C LEU A 160 7.30 -9.81 19.90
N ILE A 161 8.35 -10.37 20.46
CA ILE A 161 8.29 -11.24 21.63
C ILE A 161 9.14 -10.63 22.73
N ARG A 162 8.57 -10.54 23.92
CA ARG A 162 9.30 -10.24 25.14
C ARG A 162 9.48 -11.53 25.92
N GLU A 163 10.74 -11.85 26.24
CA GLU A 163 11.08 -13.03 27.00
C GLU A 163 10.44 -12.98 28.39
N THR A 164 9.62 -13.94 28.68
CA THR A 164 8.95 -14.08 29.99
C THR A 164 8.42 -15.50 30.15
N GLY A 165 8.25 -15.92 31.36
CA GLY A 165 7.47 -17.12 31.66
C GLY A 165 5.97 -16.89 31.46
N PHE A 166 5.16 -17.82 31.96
CA PHE A 166 3.71 -17.67 31.98
C PHE A 166 3.29 -16.55 32.92
N ASP A 167 2.56 -15.58 32.41
CA ASP A 167 2.12 -14.40 33.11
C ASP A 167 0.63 -14.54 33.52
N TYR A 168 -0.27 -14.68 32.54
CA TYR A 168 -1.71 -14.85 32.76
C TYR A 168 -2.40 -15.61 31.62
N ASP A 169 -3.55 -16.19 31.96
CA ASP A 169 -4.38 -16.93 31.00
C ASP A 169 -4.95 -16.05 29.90
N GLY A 170 -4.97 -16.59 28.66
CA GLY A 170 -5.55 -15.94 27.49
C GLY A 170 -4.66 -14.92 26.81
N ALA A 171 -3.48 -14.62 27.33
CA ALA A 171 -2.46 -13.87 26.62
C ALA A 171 -1.88 -14.70 25.46
N VAL A 172 -1.32 -14.00 24.47
CA VAL A 172 -0.71 -14.66 23.32
C VAL A 172 0.77 -14.87 23.61
N TYR A 173 1.20 -16.11 23.57
CA TYR A 173 2.57 -16.51 23.82
C TYR A 173 3.18 -17.24 22.62
N ALA A 174 4.48 -17.16 22.53
CA ALA A 174 5.28 -18.10 21.79
C ALA A 174 5.58 -19.31 22.66
N VAL A 175 5.21 -20.51 22.22
CA VAL A 175 5.38 -21.77 22.94
C VAL A 175 6.15 -22.73 22.05
N VAL A 176 7.14 -23.39 22.59
CA VAL A 176 7.89 -24.47 21.91
C VAL A 176 7.59 -25.80 22.58
N CYS A 177 7.21 -26.78 21.78
CA CYS A 177 7.01 -28.17 22.21
C CYS A 177 7.36 -29.12 21.07
N ASN A 178 8.09 -30.18 21.33
CA ASN A 178 8.47 -31.21 20.34
C ASN A 178 9.05 -30.60 19.05
N SER A 179 9.97 -29.65 19.15
CA SER A 179 10.60 -28.92 18.02
C SER A 179 9.62 -28.14 17.15
N ARG A 180 8.42 -27.86 17.63
CA ARG A 180 7.43 -27.02 16.97
C ARG A 180 7.23 -25.75 17.76
N THR A 181 7.11 -24.64 17.04
CA THR A 181 6.78 -23.32 17.62
C THR A 181 5.31 -23.01 17.37
N TYR A 182 4.65 -22.54 18.40
CA TYR A 182 3.25 -22.12 18.37
C TYR A 182 3.13 -20.68 18.83
N ILE A 183 2.37 -19.87 18.12
CA ILE A 183 1.90 -18.56 18.60
C ILE A 183 0.40 -18.72 18.81
N LYS A 184 -0.04 -18.71 20.06
CA LYS A 184 -1.41 -18.99 20.47
C LYS A 184 -1.78 -18.24 21.76
N ARG A 185 -3.09 -18.09 22.00
CA ARG A 185 -3.56 -17.79 23.36
C ARG A 185 -3.32 -19.02 24.23
N VAL A 186 -2.70 -18.81 25.37
CA VAL A 186 -2.34 -19.91 26.26
C VAL A 186 -3.17 -19.86 27.52
N TYR A 187 -3.69 -21.00 27.91
CA TYR A 187 -4.39 -21.24 29.16
C TYR A 187 -3.69 -22.36 29.90
N ARG A 188 -3.40 -22.13 31.20
CA ARG A 188 -2.80 -23.13 32.03
C ARG A 188 -3.88 -24.03 32.61
N GLU A 189 -3.72 -25.35 32.45
CA GLU A 189 -4.59 -26.37 32.97
C GLU A 189 -3.81 -27.31 33.91
N GLU A 190 -4.51 -28.18 34.62
CA GLU A 190 -3.91 -29.04 35.63
C GLU A 190 -2.78 -29.93 35.10
N HIS A 191 -2.96 -30.43 33.89
CA HIS A 191 -2.03 -31.41 33.29
C HIS A 191 -1.30 -30.88 32.04
N GLY A 192 -1.41 -29.60 31.70
CA GLY A 192 -0.77 -29.06 30.53
C GLY A 192 -1.16 -27.64 30.17
N LEU A 193 -0.85 -27.26 28.94
CA LEU A 193 -1.20 -25.98 28.35
C LEU A 193 -2.25 -26.19 27.24
N ARG A 194 -3.35 -25.46 27.31
CA ARG A 194 -4.32 -25.39 26.23
C ARG A 194 -4.01 -24.15 25.37
N LEU A 195 -3.77 -24.40 24.11
CA LEU A 195 -3.42 -23.40 23.12
C LEU A 195 -4.64 -23.13 22.23
N VAL A 196 -5.10 -21.90 22.24
CA VAL A 196 -6.33 -21.48 21.55
C VAL A 196 -5.97 -20.53 20.39
N SER A 197 -6.50 -20.81 19.23
CA SER A 197 -6.37 -19.96 18.03
C SER A 197 -7.33 -18.76 18.13
N ILE A 198 -6.97 -17.64 17.51
CA ILE A 198 -7.91 -16.52 17.33
C ILE A 198 -8.90 -16.85 16.21
N ASN A 199 -8.44 -17.49 15.15
CA ASN A 199 -9.29 -17.96 14.05
C ASN A 199 -10.15 -19.14 14.53
N PRO A 200 -11.50 -18.99 14.57
CA PRO A 200 -12.41 -20.00 15.10
C PRO A 200 -12.46 -21.30 14.27
N ASN A 201 -11.89 -21.30 13.08
CA ASN A 201 -11.82 -22.51 12.23
C ASN A 201 -10.80 -23.53 12.76
N TYR A 202 -9.98 -23.16 13.74
CA TYR A 202 -8.96 -24.02 14.31
C TYR A 202 -9.40 -24.55 15.68
N LYS A 203 -9.21 -25.85 15.89
CA LYS A 203 -9.43 -26.49 17.18
C LYS A 203 -8.31 -26.13 18.16
N ASP A 204 -8.64 -26.15 19.44
CA ASP A 204 -7.65 -25.99 20.51
C ASP A 204 -6.64 -27.14 20.47
N ILE A 205 -5.40 -26.83 20.82
CA ILE A 205 -4.30 -27.80 20.95
C ILE A 205 -4.00 -27.94 22.43
N PHE A 206 -3.95 -29.17 22.93
CA PHE A 206 -3.52 -29.45 24.28
C PHE A 206 -2.10 -29.99 24.25
N LEU A 207 -1.21 -29.42 25.05
CA LEU A 207 0.17 -29.86 25.23
C LEU A 207 0.33 -30.33 26.66
N SER A 208 0.57 -31.62 26.88
CA SER A 208 0.82 -32.20 28.21
C SER A 208 2.12 -31.66 28.79
N TYR A 209 2.19 -31.49 30.11
CA TYR A 209 3.45 -31.19 30.77
C TYR A 209 4.51 -32.28 30.62
N ASP A 210 4.09 -33.54 30.36
CA ASP A 210 5.02 -34.63 30.05
C ASP A 210 5.79 -34.42 28.75
N GLU A 211 5.26 -33.57 27.84
CA GLU A 211 5.91 -33.19 26.57
C GLU A 211 6.88 -32.01 26.72
N ASP A 212 7.09 -31.52 27.94
CA ASP A 212 7.92 -30.36 28.29
C ASP A 212 7.64 -29.11 27.43
N PRO A 213 6.36 -28.62 27.34
CA PRO A 213 6.07 -27.42 26.62
C PRO A 213 6.68 -26.20 27.32
N ARG A 214 7.42 -25.38 26.54
CA ARG A 214 8.13 -24.21 27.06
C ARG A 214 7.53 -22.92 26.51
N ILE A 215 7.16 -22.03 27.39
CA ILE A 215 6.81 -20.66 27.03
C ILE A 215 8.09 -19.88 26.83
N VAL A 216 8.27 -19.36 25.63
CA VAL A 216 9.44 -18.58 25.23
C VAL A 216 9.28 -17.11 25.59
N GLY A 217 8.05 -16.59 25.42
CA GLY A 217 7.73 -15.23 25.78
C GLY A 217 6.33 -14.82 25.36
N ILE A 218 5.92 -13.64 25.81
CA ILE A 218 4.64 -13.03 25.46
C ILE A 218 4.76 -12.19 24.19
N ILE A 219 3.74 -12.25 23.33
CA ILE A 219 3.68 -11.40 22.13
C ILE A 219 3.27 -9.99 22.54
N VAL A 220 4.18 -9.03 22.39
CA VAL A 220 3.99 -7.62 22.74
C VAL A 220 3.55 -6.76 21.57
N GLY A 221 3.75 -7.23 20.33
CA GLY A 221 3.36 -6.53 19.13
C GLY A 221 3.49 -7.38 17.89
N ASN A 222 3.07 -6.84 16.76
CA ASN A 222 3.31 -7.41 15.43
C ASN A 222 3.30 -6.31 14.39
N PHE A 223 4.00 -6.52 13.28
CA PHE A 223 3.99 -5.62 12.13
C PHE A 223 4.14 -6.39 10.81
N VAL A 224 3.72 -5.75 9.73
CA VAL A 224 3.99 -6.22 8.37
C VAL A 224 5.26 -5.52 7.89
N PRO A 225 6.32 -6.25 7.55
CA PRO A 225 7.58 -5.65 7.17
C PRO A 225 7.50 -4.91 5.83
N ILE A 226 8.31 -3.85 5.70
CA ILE A 226 8.47 -3.11 4.46
C ILE A 226 9.33 -3.97 3.52
N LYS A 227 8.82 -4.20 2.32
CA LYS A 227 9.60 -4.84 1.25
C LYS A 227 10.44 -3.76 0.56
N LEU A 228 11.75 -3.86 0.70
CA LEU A 228 12.73 -3.01 0.00
C LEU A 228 12.93 -3.50 -1.43
#